data_91eaf82f7af3513299a6aae5431bd9ea
#
_entry.id   91eaf82f7af3513299a6aae5431bd9ea
#
_cell.length_a   1.000
_cell.length_b   1.000
_cell.length_c   1.000
_cell.angle_alpha   90.00
_cell.angle_beta   90.00
_cell.angle_gamma   90.00
#
_symmetry.space_group_name_H-M   'P 1'
#
loop_
_entity.id
_entity.type
_entity.pdbx_description
1 polymer ?
#
loop_
_entity_poly.entity_id
_entity_poly.type
_entity_poly.pdbx_seq_one_letter_code
_entity_poly.pdbx_strand_id
1 'polypeptide(L)'
;RAQGLWNLFLPQSHRAPEGLSNLDYAPLCEIMGRIPWAPEVFNCSAPDTGNMETIERYGTEEHKTRWLEPLLRGEIRSAFAMTEPDVASSDATNIGTRIERQGDEYVINGRKWWISGAGDPRCQIYIVMGKTDPSAPRHSQQSMILVPADTPGLKVLRPLSVFGYDDALHGHCEMVFDNVRVPAS
;
A
#
# COMPACT_ATOMS: atom_id res chain seq x y z
N ARG A 1 19.18 8.33 -10.46
CA ARG A 1 19.46 6.93 -10.78
C ARG A 1 20.96 6.72 -11.04
N ALA A 2 21.56 7.47 -11.93
CA ALA A 2 22.98 7.29 -12.30
C ALA A 2 23.98 7.46 -11.14
N GLN A 3 23.59 8.11 -10.04
CA GLN A 3 24.41 8.33 -8.84
C GLN A 3 24.06 7.38 -7.69
N GLY A 4 23.28 6.32 -7.93
CA GLY A 4 22.87 5.35 -6.90
C GLY A 4 21.87 5.87 -5.86
N LEU A 5 21.24 7.03 -6.07
CA LEU A 5 20.33 7.64 -5.09
C LEU A 5 18.84 7.23 -5.28
N TRP A 6 18.58 6.16 -5.98
CA TRP A 6 17.23 5.68 -6.27
C TRP A 6 16.90 4.46 -5.42
N ASN A 7 15.69 4.41 -4.85
CA ASN A 7 15.24 3.32 -3.98
C ASN A 7 16.09 3.13 -2.71
N LEU A 8 16.62 4.19 -2.13
CA LEU A 8 17.48 4.15 -0.95
C LEU A 8 16.81 3.50 0.28
N PHE A 9 15.47 3.46 0.31
CA PHE A 9 14.69 2.84 1.40
C PHE A 9 14.78 1.31 1.42
N LEU A 10 15.07 0.68 0.25
CA LEU A 10 15.01 -0.76 0.13
C LEU A 10 16.16 -1.42 0.93
N PRO A 11 15.83 -2.24 1.94
CA PRO A 11 16.86 -2.88 2.74
C PRO A 11 17.63 -3.91 1.92
N GLN A 12 18.78 -4.34 2.43
CA GLN A 12 19.59 -5.35 1.79
C GLN A 12 18.74 -6.60 1.46
N SER A 13 18.74 -6.95 0.19
CA SER A 13 17.98 -8.07 -0.36
C SER A 13 18.64 -8.58 -1.63
N HIS A 14 18.09 -9.65 -2.22
CA HIS A 14 18.56 -10.13 -3.53
C HIS A 14 18.48 -9.04 -4.61
N ARG A 15 17.45 -8.15 -4.56
CA ARG A 15 17.26 -7.06 -5.52
C ARG A 15 18.06 -5.80 -5.17
N ALA A 16 18.51 -5.67 -3.93
CA ALA A 16 19.29 -4.55 -3.44
C ALA A 16 20.45 -5.07 -2.56
N PRO A 17 21.48 -5.69 -3.17
CA PRO A 17 22.60 -6.24 -2.40
C PRO A 17 23.36 -5.18 -1.59
N GLU A 18 23.35 -3.93 -2.07
CA GLU A 18 23.94 -2.75 -1.41
C GLU A 18 22.90 -1.98 -0.56
N GLY A 19 21.76 -2.61 -0.23
CA GLY A 19 20.68 -1.97 0.52
C GLY A 19 21.13 -1.47 1.88
N LEU A 20 20.62 -0.32 2.29
CA LEU A 20 20.97 0.35 3.54
C LEU A 20 20.28 -0.31 4.75
N SER A 21 20.95 -0.27 5.90
CA SER A 21 20.25 -0.53 7.16
C SER A 21 19.31 0.64 7.50
N ASN A 22 18.33 0.41 8.37
CA ASN A 22 17.45 1.49 8.84
C ASN A 22 18.26 2.62 9.54
N LEU A 23 19.37 2.27 10.19
CA LEU A 23 20.24 3.24 10.85
C LEU A 23 20.95 4.14 9.83
N ASP A 24 21.42 3.57 8.73
CA ASP A 24 22.08 4.34 7.65
C ASP A 24 21.09 5.15 6.82
N TYR A 25 19.86 4.65 6.67
CA TYR A 25 18.79 5.33 5.91
C TYR A 25 18.16 6.50 6.71
N ALA A 26 18.10 6.43 8.03
CA ALA A 26 17.45 7.45 8.86
C ALA A 26 17.96 8.90 8.62
N PRO A 27 19.28 9.17 8.53
CA PRO A 27 19.78 10.52 8.21
C PRO A 27 19.35 11.01 6.83
N LEU A 28 19.20 10.10 5.87
CA LEU A 28 18.73 10.44 4.51
C LEU A 28 17.25 10.83 4.52
N CYS A 29 16.44 10.16 5.35
CA CYS A 29 15.04 10.54 5.58
C CYS A 29 14.93 11.95 6.18
N GLU A 30 15.80 12.31 7.15
CA GLU A 30 15.83 13.65 7.72
C GLU A 30 16.14 14.72 6.67
N ILE A 31 17.11 14.44 5.78
CA ILE A 31 17.46 15.37 4.70
C ILE A 31 16.31 15.52 3.72
N MET A 32 15.74 14.41 3.24
CA MET A 32 14.61 14.42 2.29
C MET A 32 13.36 15.07 2.88
N GLY A 33 13.08 14.83 4.17
CA GLY A 33 11.91 15.34 4.88
C GLY A 33 11.87 16.87 5.04
N ARG A 34 12.95 17.57 4.73
CA ARG A 34 12.98 19.05 4.71
C ARG A 34 12.21 19.65 3.54
N ILE A 35 11.94 18.87 2.50
CA ILE A 35 11.22 19.29 1.30
C ILE A 35 10.14 18.27 0.98
N PRO A 36 8.84 18.63 1.00
CA PRO A 36 7.72 17.66 0.91
C PRO A 36 7.76 16.71 -0.29
N TRP A 37 8.25 17.17 -1.43
CA TRP A 37 8.32 16.37 -2.67
C TRP A 37 9.66 15.63 -2.86
N ALA A 38 10.68 15.87 -2.03
CA ALA A 38 12.00 15.27 -2.23
C ALA A 38 11.99 13.72 -2.13
N PRO A 39 11.25 13.08 -1.22
CA PRO A 39 11.18 11.63 -1.15
C PRO A 39 10.71 11.00 -2.48
N GLU A 40 9.77 11.63 -3.19
CA GLU A 40 9.30 11.11 -4.48
C GLU A 40 10.39 11.14 -5.57
N VAL A 41 11.26 12.15 -5.57
CA VAL A 41 12.38 12.27 -6.53
C VAL A 41 13.33 11.07 -6.43
N PHE A 42 13.48 10.48 -5.25
CA PHE A 42 14.32 9.32 -4.99
C PHE A 42 13.55 8.00 -4.95
N ASN A 43 12.25 8.02 -5.27
CA ASN A 43 11.32 6.90 -5.14
C ASN A 43 11.26 6.34 -3.71
N CYS A 44 11.30 7.24 -2.73
CA CYS A 44 11.32 6.95 -1.30
C CYS A 44 10.07 7.48 -0.57
N SER A 45 8.99 7.78 -1.29
CA SER A 45 7.73 8.25 -0.70
C SER A 45 6.91 7.11 -0.09
N ALA A 46 6.31 7.38 1.05
CA ALA A 46 5.22 6.56 1.57
C ALA A 46 3.91 6.85 0.76
N PRO A 47 3.03 5.85 0.58
CA PRO A 47 3.08 4.49 1.11
C PRO A 47 3.90 3.50 0.28
N ASP A 48 4.41 3.91 -0.89
CA ASP A 48 5.08 3.01 -1.85
C ASP A 48 6.24 2.24 -1.22
N THR A 49 7.05 2.88 -0.38
CA THR A 49 8.21 2.24 0.26
C THR A 49 7.82 1.01 1.06
N GLY A 50 6.83 1.13 1.95
CA GLY A 50 6.33 0.03 2.76
C GLY A 50 5.65 -1.05 1.92
N ASN A 51 4.91 -0.65 0.89
CA ASN A 51 4.25 -1.58 -0.02
C ASN A 51 5.27 -2.37 -0.86
N MET A 52 6.29 -1.72 -1.39
CA MET A 52 7.38 -2.38 -2.13
C MET A 52 8.14 -3.37 -1.25
N GLU A 53 8.47 -2.98 -0.01
CA GLU A 53 9.12 -3.89 0.94
C GLU A 53 8.24 -5.09 1.29
N THR A 54 6.95 -4.89 1.47
CA THR A 54 5.98 -5.96 1.73
C THR A 54 5.91 -6.94 0.56
N ILE A 55 5.82 -6.44 -0.68
CA ILE A 55 5.78 -7.31 -1.87
C ILE A 55 7.12 -8.02 -2.07
N GLU A 56 8.26 -7.36 -1.81
CA GLU A 56 9.58 -8.00 -1.91
C GLU A 56 9.70 -9.18 -0.93
N ARG A 57 9.23 -9.04 0.30
CA ARG A 57 9.35 -10.06 1.34
C ARG A 57 8.36 -11.21 1.20
N TYR A 58 7.11 -10.90 0.82
CA TYR A 58 5.99 -11.83 0.92
C TYR A 58 5.28 -12.13 -0.40
N GLY A 59 5.53 -11.32 -1.44
CA GLY A 59 4.93 -11.52 -2.74
C GLY A 59 5.49 -12.73 -3.48
N THR A 60 4.64 -13.36 -4.31
CA THR A 60 5.09 -14.38 -5.27
C THR A 60 5.96 -13.74 -6.36
N GLU A 61 6.68 -14.54 -7.14
CA GLU A 61 7.46 -14.00 -8.27
C GLU A 61 6.58 -13.32 -9.33
N GLU A 62 5.34 -13.78 -9.48
CA GLU A 62 4.34 -13.10 -10.33
C GLU A 62 3.98 -11.73 -9.78
N HIS A 63 3.72 -11.61 -8.47
CA HIS A 63 3.45 -10.32 -7.81
C HIS A 63 4.63 -9.37 -7.93
N LYS A 64 5.85 -9.87 -7.79
CA LYS A 64 7.07 -9.06 -7.93
C LYS A 64 7.25 -8.56 -9.35
N THR A 65 7.10 -9.44 -10.34
CA THR A 65 7.22 -9.06 -11.75
C THR A 65 6.15 -8.06 -12.16
N ARG A 66 4.90 -8.31 -11.75
CA ARG A 66 3.76 -7.50 -12.17
C ARG A 66 3.69 -6.14 -11.46
N TRP A 67 4.01 -6.10 -10.17
CA TRP A 67 3.77 -4.91 -9.34
C TRP A 67 5.03 -4.29 -8.77
N LEU A 68 5.92 -5.10 -8.17
CA LEU A 68 7.12 -4.57 -7.53
C LEU A 68 8.08 -3.92 -8.53
N GLU A 69 8.34 -4.57 -9.65
CA GLU A 69 9.28 -4.03 -10.64
C GLU A 69 8.85 -2.68 -11.21
N PRO A 70 7.58 -2.47 -11.64
CA PRO A 70 7.12 -1.14 -12.04
C PRO A 70 7.16 -0.10 -10.92
N LEU A 71 6.85 -0.50 -9.66
CA LEU A 71 6.99 0.37 -8.49
C LEU A 71 8.43 0.79 -8.27
N LEU A 72 9.37 -0.16 -8.30
CA LEU A 72 10.81 0.12 -8.17
C LEU A 72 11.34 1.02 -9.30
N ARG A 73 10.76 0.93 -10.50
CA ARG A 73 11.07 1.85 -11.60
C ARG A 73 10.37 3.20 -11.48
N GLY A 74 9.41 3.35 -10.53
CA GLY A 74 8.62 4.58 -10.36
C GLY A 74 7.62 4.83 -11.51
N GLU A 75 7.24 3.79 -12.23
CA GLU A 75 6.28 3.85 -13.35
C GLU A 75 4.84 3.88 -12.87
N ILE A 76 4.56 3.21 -11.75
CA ILE A 76 3.26 3.19 -11.09
C ILE A 76 3.41 3.60 -9.62
N ARG A 77 2.27 3.82 -8.95
CA ARG A 77 2.17 4.05 -7.52
C ARG A 77 1.25 3.02 -6.88
N SER A 78 1.26 2.99 -5.56
CA SER A 78 0.47 2.07 -4.75
C SER A 78 -0.18 2.79 -3.57
N ALA A 79 -1.14 2.13 -2.92
CA ALA A 79 -1.69 2.59 -1.66
C ALA A 79 -1.90 1.43 -0.69
N PHE A 80 -1.94 1.75 0.62
CA PHE A 80 -2.19 0.77 1.68
C PHE A 80 -3.54 1.06 2.33
N ALA A 81 -4.52 0.20 2.08
CA ALA A 81 -5.89 0.36 2.52
C ALA A 81 -6.14 -0.38 3.84
N MET A 82 -5.85 0.27 4.97
CA MET A 82 -6.01 -0.28 6.30
C MET A 82 -7.16 0.37 7.07
N THR A 83 -7.11 1.67 7.31
CA THR A 83 -8.00 2.37 8.24
C THR A 83 -9.44 2.47 7.74
N GLU A 84 -10.40 2.48 8.67
CA GLU A 84 -11.84 2.43 8.41
C GLU A 84 -12.57 3.52 9.20
N PRO A 85 -13.67 4.09 8.66
CA PRO A 85 -14.43 5.14 9.34
C PRO A 85 -15.19 4.67 10.57
N ASP A 86 -15.64 3.41 10.58
CA ASP A 86 -16.62 2.91 11.55
C ASP A 86 -15.99 2.26 12.79
N VAL A 87 -14.67 2.06 12.80
CA VAL A 87 -13.93 1.38 13.89
C VAL A 87 -12.59 2.04 14.16
N ALA A 88 -12.06 1.85 15.38
CA ALA A 88 -10.71 2.29 15.75
C ALA A 88 -9.65 1.41 15.07
N SER A 89 -9.51 1.57 13.77
CA SER A 89 -8.81 0.65 12.85
C SER A 89 -7.29 0.84 12.78
N SER A 90 -6.72 1.79 13.52
CA SER A 90 -5.26 1.82 13.81
C SER A 90 -4.83 0.62 14.67
N ASP A 91 -5.75 0.05 15.46
CA ASP A 91 -5.62 -1.31 15.96
C ASP A 91 -6.18 -2.27 14.91
N ALA A 92 -5.30 -2.98 14.20
CA ALA A 92 -5.67 -3.92 13.14
C ALA A 92 -6.68 -5.00 13.59
N THR A 93 -6.74 -5.30 14.87
CA THR A 93 -7.69 -6.27 15.41
C THR A 93 -9.15 -5.79 15.36
N ASN A 94 -9.37 -4.48 15.19
CA ASN A 94 -10.71 -3.89 15.08
C ASN A 94 -11.21 -3.79 13.62
N ILE A 95 -10.39 -4.07 12.62
CA ILE A 95 -10.76 -3.99 11.20
C ILE A 95 -12.04 -4.77 10.94
N GLY A 96 -13.02 -4.12 10.29
CA GLY A 96 -14.31 -4.69 9.94
C GLY A 96 -14.40 -5.17 8.50
N THR A 97 -13.54 -4.69 7.59
CA THR A 97 -13.48 -5.17 6.19
C THR A 97 -13.31 -6.68 6.15
N ARG A 98 -14.20 -7.36 5.42
CA ARG A 98 -14.19 -8.82 5.27
C ARG A 98 -13.52 -9.23 3.98
N ILE A 99 -12.74 -10.30 4.06
CA ILE A 99 -12.11 -10.98 2.93
C ILE A 99 -12.50 -12.45 3.02
N GLU A 100 -13.40 -12.88 2.15
CA GLU A 100 -13.96 -14.23 2.19
C GLU A 100 -13.48 -15.04 0.98
N ARG A 101 -12.95 -16.24 1.23
CA ARG A 101 -12.55 -17.14 0.13
C ARG A 101 -13.78 -17.80 -0.47
N GLN A 102 -13.97 -17.65 -1.77
CA GLN A 102 -15.03 -18.29 -2.55
C GLN A 102 -14.40 -19.02 -3.75
N GLY A 103 -14.12 -20.30 -3.59
CA GLY A 103 -13.41 -21.10 -4.59
C GLY A 103 -11.97 -20.62 -4.76
N ASP A 104 -11.64 -20.22 -5.97
CA ASP A 104 -10.30 -19.72 -6.34
C ASP A 104 -10.18 -18.18 -6.30
N GLU A 105 -11.14 -17.52 -5.66
CA GLU A 105 -11.15 -16.07 -5.49
C GLU A 105 -11.30 -15.67 -4.02
N TYR A 106 -10.82 -14.47 -3.71
CA TYR A 106 -11.22 -13.72 -2.51
C TYR A 106 -12.25 -12.67 -2.88
N VAL A 107 -13.29 -12.54 -2.06
CA VAL A 107 -14.33 -11.51 -2.15
C VAL A 107 -14.14 -10.53 -1.01
N ILE A 108 -13.95 -9.25 -1.34
CA ILE A 108 -13.64 -8.19 -0.39
C ILE A 108 -14.83 -7.24 -0.28
N ASN A 109 -15.28 -6.99 0.95
CA ASN A 109 -16.34 -6.05 1.28
C ASN A 109 -15.95 -5.18 2.46
N GLY A 110 -16.02 -3.86 2.30
CA GLY A 110 -15.69 -2.92 3.36
C GLY A 110 -15.54 -1.49 2.86
N ARG A 111 -15.27 -0.59 3.81
CA ARG A 111 -15.05 0.83 3.55
C ARG A 111 -13.75 1.26 4.22
N LYS A 112 -12.92 1.96 3.49
CA LYS A 112 -11.62 2.46 3.94
C LYS A 112 -11.59 3.98 3.83
N TRP A 113 -10.82 4.63 4.70
CA TRP A 113 -10.63 6.06 4.63
C TRP A 113 -9.20 6.46 5.00
N TRP A 114 -8.85 7.71 4.71
CA TRP A 114 -7.51 8.25 4.90
C TRP A 114 -6.43 7.43 4.19
N ILE A 115 -6.77 6.89 3.02
CA ILE A 115 -5.87 6.05 2.23
C ILE A 115 -4.98 6.96 1.37
N SER A 116 -3.74 7.16 1.84
CA SER A 116 -2.74 8.00 1.17
C SER A 116 -2.37 7.41 -0.18
N GLY A 117 -2.32 8.26 -1.20
CA GLY A 117 -1.96 7.88 -2.56
C GLY A 117 -3.09 7.24 -3.36
N ALA A 118 -4.26 6.97 -2.76
CA ALA A 118 -5.36 6.34 -3.50
C ALA A 118 -5.99 7.24 -4.58
N GLY A 119 -5.79 8.55 -4.49
CA GLY A 119 -6.25 9.50 -5.50
C GLY A 119 -5.27 9.74 -6.65
N ASP A 120 -4.04 9.24 -6.54
CA ASP A 120 -3.02 9.42 -7.58
C ASP A 120 -3.42 8.63 -8.84
N PRO A 121 -3.51 9.26 -10.02
CA PRO A 121 -3.87 8.55 -11.26
C PRO A 121 -2.84 7.49 -11.66
N ARG A 122 -1.65 7.50 -11.09
CA ARG A 122 -0.62 6.47 -11.27
C ARG A 122 -0.78 5.29 -10.32
N CYS A 123 -1.69 5.36 -9.33
CA CYS A 123 -1.94 4.26 -8.41
C CYS A 123 -2.59 3.09 -9.14
N GLN A 124 -1.89 1.96 -9.22
CA GLN A 124 -2.32 0.78 -9.97
C GLN A 124 -2.59 -0.43 -9.06
N ILE A 125 -2.13 -0.38 -7.81
CA ILE A 125 -2.24 -1.51 -6.88
C ILE A 125 -2.50 -1.03 -5.47
N TYR A 126 -3.41 -1.70 -4.78
CA TYR A 126 -3.70 -1.53 -3.36
C TYR A 126 -3.29 -2.76 -2.58
N ILE A 127 -2.66 -2.58 -1.43
CA ILE A 127 -2.58 -3.61 -0.39
C ILE A 127 -3.76 -3.38 0.55
N VAL A 128 -4.71 -4.29 0.55
CA VAL A 128 -5.94 -4.18 1.34
C VAL A 128 -5.86 -5.09 2.56
N MET A 129 -5.97 -4.52 3.75
CA MET A 129 -6.06 -5.29 5.00
C MET A 129 -7.53 -5.52 5.37
N GLY A 130 -7.86 -6.78 5.66
CA GLY A 130 -9.19 -7.19 6.10
C GLY A 130 -9.16 -8.50 6.90
N LYS A 131 -10.29 -8.87 7.49
CA LYS A 131 -10.44 -10.14 8.21
C LYS A 131 -10.71 -11.29 7.24
N THR A 132 -9.84 -12.29 7.28
CA THR A 132 -9.96 -13.54 6.51
C THR A 132 -10.43 -14.70 7.36
N ASP A 133 -10.09 -14.74 8.65
CA ASP A 133 -10.50 -15.79 9.58
C ASP A 133 -10.93 -15.19 10.93
N PRO A 134 -12.22 -14.85 11.09
CA PRO A 134 -12.75 -14.33 12.36
C PRO A 134 -12.67 -15.32 13.53
N SER A 135 -12.47 -16.62 13.26
CA SER A 135 -12.37 -17.67 14.28
C SER A 135 -10.95 -17.86 14.83
N ALA A 136 -9.96 -17.34 14.12
CA ALA A 136 -8.56 -17.38 14.54
C ALA A 136 -8.30 -16.53 15.81
N PRO A 137 -7.18 -16.73 16.51
CA PRO A 137 -6.76 -15.84 17.58
C PRO A 137 -6.71 -14.38 17.10
N ARG A 138 -7.07 -13.44 17.98
CA ARG A 138 -7.29 -12.02 17.69
C ARG A 138 -6.24 -11.38 16.75
N HIS A 139 -4.97 -11.71 16.93
CA HIS A 139 -3.86 -11.15 16.15
C HIS A 139 -3.53 -11.95 14.86
N SER A 140 -4.32 -12.97 14.54
CA SER A 140 -4.15 -13.83 13.35
C SER A 140 -5.37 -13.84 12.44
N GLN A 141 -6.34 -12.94 12.70
CA GLN A 141 -7.60 -12.87 11.93
C GLN A 141 -7.44 -12.11 10.59
N GLN A 142 -6.41 -11.27 10.49
CA GLN A 142 -6.24 -10.34 9.39
C GLN A 142 -5.26 -10.88 8.33
N SER A 143 -5.52 -10.53 7.09
CA SER A 143 -4.62 -10.74 5.97
C SER A 143 -4.50 -9.49 5.12
N MET A 144 -3.46 -9.43 4.30
CA MET A 144 -3.26 -8.39 3.30
C MET A 144 -3.38 -9.02 1.92
N ILE A 145 -4.22 -8.43 1.07
CA ILE A 145 -4.49 -8.90 -0.30
C ILE A 145 -4.12 -7.80 -1.28
N LEU A 146 -3.48 -8.19 -2.38
CA LEU A 146 -3.20 -7.28 -3.50
C LEU A 146 -4.45 -7.13 -4.36
N VAL A 147 -4.89 -5.88 -4.56
CA VAL A 147 -6.08 -5.55 -5.35
C VAL A 147 -5.70 -4.55 -6.43
N PRO A 148 -5.76 -4.93 -7.72
CA PRO A 148 -5.56 -3.99 -8.83
C PRO A 148 -6.56 -2.84 -8.79
N ALA A 149 -6.13 -1.64 -9.18
CA ALA A 149 -6.95 -0.43 -9.07
C ALA A 149 -8.20 -0.43 -9.97
N ASP A 150 -8.15 -1.19 -11.06
CA ASP A 150 -9.23 -1.35 -12.03
C ASP A 150 -10.21 -2.49 -11.70
N THR A 151 -10.06 -3.12 -10.52
CA THR A 151 -10.92 -4.25 -10.14
C THR A 151 -12.38 -3.80 -9.97
N PRO A 152 -13.34 -4.48 -10.63
CA PRO A 152 -14.76 -4.16 -10.48
C PRO A 152 -15.22 -4.17 -9.01
N GLY A 153 -16.05 -3.19 -8.62
CA GLY A 153 -16.54 -3.05 -7.25
C GLY A 153 -15.64 -2.19 -6.35
N LEU A 154 -14.40 -1.91 -6.75
CA LEU A 154 -13.54 -0.94 -6.09
C LEU A 154 -13.90 0.48 -6.56
N LYS A 155 -14.09 1.41 -5.62
CA LYS A 155 -14.34 2.82 -5.93
C LYS A 155 -13.60 3.73 -4.97
N VAL A 156 -12.84 4.69 -5.50
CA VAL A 156 -12.38 5.86 -4.78
C VAL A 156 -13.52 6.87 -4.76
N LEU A 157 -14.03 7.22 -3.57
CA LEU A 157 -15.23 8.04 -3.41
C LEU A 157 -14.91 9.53 -3.46
N ARG A 158 -13.91 9.94 -2.69
CA ARG A 158 -13.50 11.35 -2.57
C ARG A 158 -12.15 11.49 -1.87
N PRO A 159 -11.41 12.56 -2.12
CA PRO A 159 -10.32 12.97 -1.25
C PRO A 159 -10.88 13.50 0.09
N LEU A 160 -10.11 13.37 1.16
CA LEU A 160 -10.37 13.91 2.48
C LEU A 160 -9.39 15.05 2.75
N SER A 161 -9.88 16.19 3.21
CA SER A 161 -9.00 17.33 3.44
C SER A 161 -8.46 17.34 4.89
N VAL A 162 -7.18 17.71 4.99
CA VAL A 162 -6.47 17.95 6.25
C VAL A 162 -6.18 19.44 6.33
N PHE A 163 -6.72 20.13 7.34
CA PHE A 163 -6.61 21.59 7.49
C PHE A 163 -7.00 22.40 6.24
N GLY A 164 -7.95 21.87 5.44
CA GLY A 164 -8.40 22.52 4.19
C GLY A 164 -7.60 22.16 2.95
N TYR A 165 -6.57 21.34 3.05
CA TYR A 165 -5.78 20.83 1.92
C TYR A 165 -6.20 19.40 1.58
N ASP A 166 -6.35 19.08 0.29
CA ASP A 166 -6.75 17.77 -0.23
C ASP A 166 -5.57 16.92 -0.71
N ASP A 167 -4.35 17.48 -0.69
CA ASP A 167 -3.11 16.87 -1.18
C ASP A 167 -3.22 16.30 -2.61
N ALA A 168 -4.00 16.98 -3.47
CA ALA A 168 -4.07 16.59 -4.87
C ALA A 168 -2.65 16.68 -5.50
N LEU A 169 -2.27 15.76 -6.32
CA LEU A 169 -2.91 14.60 -6.96
C LEU A 169 -2.94 13.33 -6.11
N HIS A 170 -2.09 13.28 -5.11
CA HIS A 170 -1.83 12.12 -4.26
C HIS A 170 -3.05 11.77 -3.40
N GLY A 171 -3.48 12.72 -2.57
CA GLY A 171 -4.69 12.65 -1.77
C GLY A 171 -4.67 11.63 -0.64
N HIS A 172 -5.61 11.81 0.29
CA HIS A 172 -5.96 10.81 1.32
C HIS A 172 -7.42 10.47 1.11
N CYS A 173 -7.71 9.33 0.49
CA CYS A 173 -9.03 9.09 -0.04
C CYS A 173 -9.89 8.19 0.83
N GLU A 174 -11.19 8.36 0.68
CA GLU A 174 -12.19 7.42 1.11
C GLU A 174 -12.51 6.45 -0.04
N MET A 175 -12.61 5.15 0.30
CA MET A 175 -12.79 4.07 -0.67
C MET A 175 -13.85 3.08 -0.21
N VAL A 176 -14.51 2.44 -1.16
CA VAL A 176 -15.42 1.32 -0.92
C VAL A 176 -15.03 0.11 -1.75
N PHE A 177 -15.17 -1.04 -1.14
CA PHE A 177 -15.04 -2.37 -1.74
C PHE A 177 -16.40 -3.03 -1.67
N ASP A 178 -17.04 -3.21 -2.82
CA ASP A 178 -18.36 -3.82 -2.96
C ASP A 178 -18.25 -5.07 -3.83
N ASN A 179 -18.19 -6.23 -3.17
CA ASN A 179 -17.99 -7.52 -3.82
C ASN A 179 -16.76 -7.55 -4.76
N VAL A 180 -15.68 -6.89 -4.36
CA VAL A 180 -14.43 -6.88 -5.10
C VAL A 180 -13.84 -8.29 -5.12
N ARG A 181 -13.58 -8.81 -6.33
CA ARG A 181 -13.06 -10.17 -6.53
C ARG A 181 -11.64 -10.15 -7.06
N VAL A 182 -10.78 -10.91 -6.43
CA VAL A 182 -9.38 -11.09 -6.86
C VAL A 182 -9.01 -12.58 -6.76
N PRO A 183 -8.09 -13.08 -7.61
CA PRO A 183 -7.60 -14.45 -7.51
C PRO A 183 -7.02 -14.75 -6.12
N ALA A 184 -7.14 -16.00 -5.66
CA ALA A 184 -6.60 -16.48 -4.41
C ALA A 184 -5.17 -17.08 -4.56
N SER A 185 -4.57 -16.91 -5.74
CA SER A 185 -3.22 -17.39 -6.09
C SER A 185 -2.15 -16.39 -5.75
#